data_971d2fd526fc42c5e364a35c0c4f45d7
#
_entry.id   971d2fd526fc42c5e364a35c0c4f45d7
#
_cell.length_a   1.000
_cell.length_b   1.000
_cell.length_c   1.000
_cell.angle_alpha   90.00
_cell.angle_beta   90.00
_cell.angle_gamma   90.00
#
_symmetry.space_group_name_H-M   'P 1'
#
loop_
_entity.id
_entity.type
_entity.pdbx_description
1 polymer ?
#
loop_
_entity_poly.entity_id
_entity_poly.type
_entity_poly.pdbx_seq_one_letter_code
_entity_poly.pdbx_strand_id
1 'polypeptide(L)'
;GLGDVYKRQTEQTRLGVLLCINGTGILNSWVRRNVVPEGYSYEEMNRMAESVPVGSEGLSIIPFGNGAERVMQNKETGCAVHGINFNIHGRNHIVRAAQEGIVFSFRYGIDVMKGMGMDVNKIHAGQANMFLSPLFRDTLAGVTGAVIELYETDGSVGAAKGAGIGAGIYKDNREAFSSLERLKVIEPDTALQPAYEEAYQRWLNAVSYTHLRAHETELHL
;
A
#
# COMPACT_ATOMS: atom_id res chain seq x y z
N GLY A 1 9.33 -1.38 -17.31
CA GLY A 1 8.41 -0.28 -16.97
C GLY A 1 7.75 -0.50 -15.62
N LEU A 2 7.64 0.55 -14.85
CA LEU A 2 7.13 0.52 -13.48
C LEU A 2 5.59 0.56 -13.40
N GLY A 3 4.91 0.31 -14.47
CA GLY A 3 3.47 0.23 -14.60
C GLY A 3 3.07 0.12 -16.07
N ASP A 4 1.89 -0.36 -16.30
CA ASP A 4 1.31 -0.37 -17.65
C ASP A 4 0.57 0.95 -17.86
N VAL A 5 0.73 1.55 -19.03
CA VAL A 5 0.01 2.76 -19.42
C VAL A 5 -1.13 2.37 -20.34
N TYR A 6 -2.36 2.62 -19.90
CA TYR A 6 -3.56 2.31 -20.68
C TYR A 6 -4.18 3.58 -21.25
N LYS A 7 -4.48 3.53 -22.54
CA LYS A 7 -5.29 4.57 -23.16
C LYS A 7 -6.73 4.42 -22.67
N ARG A 8 -7.30 5.46 -22.08
CA ARG A 8 -8.68 5.45 -21.64
C ARG A 8 -9.59 5.32 -22.86
N GLN A 9 -10.39 4.25 -22.92
CA GLN A 9 -11.19 3.93 -24.11
C GLN A 9 -12.20 5.02 -24.50
N THR A 10 -12.64 5.81 -23.51
CA THR A 10 -13.64 6.87 -23.71
C THR A 10 -13.06 8.27 -23.94
N GLU A 11 -11.77 8.49 -23.61
CA GLU A 11 -11.10 9.78 -23.78
C GLU A 11 -9.70 9.55 -24.35
N GLN A 12 -9.47 9.89 -25.59
CA GLN A 12 -8.19 9.63 -26.30
C GLN A 12 -6.99 10.42 -25.72
N THR A 13 -7.25 11.44 -24.91
CA THR A 13 -6.22 12.34 -24.36
C THR A 13 -5.75 11.96 -22.96
N ARG A 14 -6.41 11.00 -22.30
CA ARG A 14 -6.02 10.56 -20.94
C ARG A 14 -5.42 9.18 -20.96
N LEU A 15 -4.29 9.03 -20.29
CA LEU A 15 -3.61 7.76 -20.06
C LEU A 15 -3.80 7.34 -18.60
N GLY A 16 -4.09 6.05 -18.38
CA GLY A 16 -4.03 5.46 -17.05
C GLY A 16 -2.63 4.89 -16.81
N VAL A 17 -2.05 5.18 -15.65
CA VAL A 17 -0.82 4.55 -15.18
C VAL A 17 -1.20 3.54 -14.10
N LEU A 18 -0.86 2.27 -14.32
CA LEU A 18 -1.09 1.20 -13.35
C LEU A 18 0.18 0.91 -12.57
N LEU A 19 0.10 1.05 -11.25
CA LEU A 19 1.10 0.56 -10.33
C LEU A 19 0.58 -0.73 -9.66
N CYS A 20 1.37 -1.80 -9.73
CA CYS A 20 1.04 -3.06 -9.09
C CYS A 20 2.12 -3.43 -8.07
N ILE A 21 1.69 -3.75 -6.85
CA ILE A 21 2.54 -4.22 -5.76
C ILE A 21 1.93 -5.53 -5.24
N ASN A 22 2.65 -6.64 -5.41
CA ASN A 22 2.11 -7.98 -5.17
C ASN A 22 2.16 -8.40 -3.70
N GLY A 23 3.14 -7.89 -2.94
CA GLY A 23 3.43 -8.35 -1.58
C GLY A 23 2.53 -7.81 -0.47
N THR A 24 1.52 -6.98 -0.78
CA THR A 24 0.79 -6.18 0.20
C THR A 24 -0.23 -6.96 1.03
N GLY A 25 -1.40 -7.25 0.48
CA GLY A 25 -2.48 -7.94 1.20
C GLY A 25 -2.09 -9.35 1.66
N ILE A 26 -1.22 -10.03 0.91
CA ILE A 26 -0.75 -11.37 1.26
C ILE A 26 0.15 -11.34 2.51
N LEU A 27 1.01 -10.33 2.67
CA LEU A 27 1.79 -10.14 3.90
C LEU A 27 0.87 -9.91 5.10
N ASN A 28 -0.13 -9.03 4.97
CA ASN A 28 -1.08 -8.77 6.05
C ASN A 28 -1.82 -10.05 6.48
N SER A 29 -2.26 -10.83 5.52
CA SER A 29 -2.91 -12.14 5.74
C SER A 29 -1.95 -13.18 6.36
N TRP A 30 -0.70 -13.21 5.93
CA TRP A 30 0.32 -14.10 6.46
C TRP A 30 0.65 -13.77 7.91
N VAL A 31 0.83 -12.49 8.25
CA VAL A 31 1.08 -12.03 9.63
C VAL A 31 -0.08 -12.41 10.54
N ARG A 32 -1.33 -12.21 10.08
CA ARG A 32 -2.51 -12.63 10.86
C ARG A 32 -2.49 -14.12 11.19
N ARG A 33 -2.13 -14.98 10.23
CA ARG A 33 -2.17 -16.44 10.41
C ARG A 33 -0.99 -17.00 11.21
N ASN A 34 0.18 -16.33 11.17
CA ASN A 34 1.43 -16.93 11.68
C ASN A 34 2.02 -16.16 12.88
N VAL A 35 1.65 -14.91 13.10
CA VAL A 35 2.21 -14.05 14.15
C VAL A 35 1.17 -13.69 15.20
N VAL A 36 -0.03 -13.35 14.75
CA VAL A 36 -1.14 -12.98 15.66
C VAL A 36 -1.69 -14.22 16.37
N PRO A 37 -2.11 -14.10 17.65
CA PRO A 37 -2.72 -15.22 18.36
C PRO A 37 -3.92 -15.81 17.61
N GLU A 38 -4.08 -17.13 17.72
CA GLU A 38 -5.20 -17.84 17.09
C GLU A 38 -6.55 -17.25 17.53
N GLY A 39 -7.49 -17.14 16.61
CA GLY A 39 -8.83 -16.61 16.87
C GLY A 39 -8.94 -15.08 16.79
N TYR A 40 -7.84 -14.33 16.76
CA TYR A 40 -7.91 -12.87 16.62
C TYR A 40 -8.44 -12.44 15.26
N SER A 41 -9.34 -11.48 15.29
CA SER A 41 -9.85 -10.76 14.11
C SER A 41 -8.80 -9.78 13.55
N TYR A 42 -9.06 -9.23 12.35
CA TYR A 42 -8.24 -8.15 11.82
C TYR A 42 -8.32 -6.89 12.67
N GLU A 43 -9.45 -6.64 13.34
CA GLU A 43 -9.62 -5.51 14.24
C GLU A 43 -8.72 -5.63 15.47
N GLU A 44 -8.64 -6.81 16.07
CA GLU A 44 -7.73 -7.09 17.19
C GLU A 44 -6.26 -6.98 16.76
N MET A 45 -5.93 -7.50 15.58
CA MET A 45 -4.60 -7.32 14.98
C MET A 45 -4.26 -5.83 14.78
N ASN A 46 -5.19 -5.00 14.33
CA ASN A 46 -4.99 -3.57 14.19
C ASN A 46 -4.74 -2.90 15.54
N ARG A 47 -5.49 -3.27 16.59
CA ARG A 47 -5.25 -2.78 17.96
C ARG A 47 -3.86 -3.14 18.49
N MET A 48 -3.35 -4.32 18.14
CA MET A 48 -1.96 -4.69 18.46
C MET A 48 -0.96 -3.72 17.79
N ALA A 49 -1.17 -3.39 16.52
CA ALA A 49 -0.32 -2.44 15.81
C ALA A 49 -0.42 -1.01 16.37
N GLU A 50 -1.61 -0.56 16.76
CA GLU A 50 -1.86 0.76 17.35
C GLU A 50 -1.13 0.98 18.67
N SER A 51 -0.84 -0.10 19.42
CA SER A 51 -0.09 -0.03 20.67
C SER A 51 1.42 0.28 20.50
N VAL A 52 1.91 0.29 19.26
CA VAL A 52 3.32 0.51 18.93
C VAL A 52 3.46 1.86 18.22
N PRO A 53 4.46 2.67 18.53
CA PRO A 53 4.67 3.97 17.89
C PRO A 53 5.01 3.82 16.40
N VAL A 54 4.86 4.94 15.68
CA VAL A 54 5.28 5.05 14.26
C VAL A 54 6.73 4.63 14.11
N GLY A 55 7.01 3.85 13.07
CA GLY A 55 8.34 3.33 12.76
C GLY A 55 8.74 2.11 13.56
N SER A 56 7.78 1.52 14.33
CA SER A 56 7.95 0.24 15.03
C SER A 56 9.26 0.14 15.82
N GLU A 57 9.68 1.24 16.45
CA GLU A 57 10.93 1.36 17.23
C GLU A 57 12.17 0.89 16.43
N GLY A 58 12.19 1.13 15.12
CA GLY A 58 13.30 0.79 14.22
C GLY A 58 13.14 -0.52 13.45
N LEU A 59 12.13 -1.33 13.76
CA LEU A 59 11.82 -2.54 13.01
C LEU A 59 11.21 -2.20 11.65
N SER A 60 11.76 -2.74 10.57
CA SER A 60 11.24 -2.57 9.21
C SER A 60 10.99 -3.91 8.55
N ILE A 61 9.87 -4.05 7.83
CA ILE A 61 9.54 -5.23 7.02
C ILE A 61 9.39 -4.82 5.56
N ILE A 62 10.14 -5.50 4.69
CA ILE A 62 10.03 -5.35 3.24
C ILE A 62 9.02 -6.39 2.74
N PRO A 63 7.90 -5.98 2.07
CA PRO A 63 6.74 -6.85 1.87
C PRO A 63 6.82 -7.74 0.62
N PHE A 64 7.93 -7.80 -0.10
CA PHE A 64 8.04 -8.37 -1.44
C PHE A 64 8.17 -9.91 -1.48
N GLY A 65 7.45 -10.61 -0.59
CA GLY A 65 7.52 -12.07 -0.45
C GLY A 65 6.49 -12.86 -1.28
N ASN A 66 5.96 -12.29 -2.37
CA ASN A 66 4.97 -12.94 -3.22
C ASN A 66 5.45 -13.14 -4.66
N GLY A 67 6.68 -13.66 -4.82
CA GLY A 67 7.31 -13.85 -6.13
C GLY A 67 7.81 -12.55 -6.74
N ALA A 68 7.85 -12.48 -8.06
CA ALA A 68 8.34 -11.33 -8.79
C ALA A 68 7.50 -10.07 -8.53
N GLU A 69 8.17 -8.98 -8.15
CA GLU A 69 7.53 -7.72 -7.76
C GLU A 69 7.65 -6.68 -8.88
N ARG A 70 6.51 -6.22 -9.42
CA ARG A 70 6.50 -5.27 -10.54
C ARG A 70 7.17 -3.95 -10.21
N VAL A 71 6.94 -3.41 -9.03
CA VAL A 71 7.58 -2.16 -8.60
C VAL A 71 9.10 -2.29 -8.50
N MET A 72 9.61 -3.52 -8.36
CA MET A 72 11.03 -3.88 -8.36
C MET A 72 11.51 -4.41 -9.71
N GLN A 73 10.90 -3.99 -10.82
CA GLN A 73 11.27 -4.40 -12.19
C GLN A 73 11.13 -5.92 -12.45
N ASN A 74 10.10 -6.54 -11.87
CA ASN A 74 9.82 -7.98 -11.91
C ASN A 74 10.91 -8.86 -11.27
N LYS A 75 11.69 -8.34 -10.32
CA LYS A 75 12.66 -9.12 -9.56
C LYS A 75 12.01 -9.83 -8.38
N GLU A 76 12.52 -11.00 -8.06
CA GLU A 76 12.20 -11.73 -6.84
C GLU A 76 13.18 -11.32 -5.74
N THR A 77 12.78 -10.34 -4.93
CA THR A 77 13.63 -9.83 -3.83
C THR A 77 13.32 -10.50 -2.50
N GLY A 78 12.15 -11.12 -2.38
CA GLY A 78 11.69 -11.74 -1.15
C GLY A 78 11.22 -10.74 -0.08
N CYS A 79 10.62 -11.30 0.99
CA CYS A 79 10.31 -10.54 2.19
C CYS A 79 11.56 -10.51 3.09
N ALA A 80 11.83 -9.37 3.71
CA ALA A 80 12.94 -9.24 4.65
C ALA A 80 12.51 -8.47 5.91
N VAL A 81 13.13 -8.83 7.03
CA VAL A 81 12.97 -8.15 8.33
C VAL A 81 14.29 -7.52 8.70
N HIS A 82 14.30 -6.21 8.93
CA HIS A 82 15.47 -5.44 9.28
C HIS A 82 15.32 -4.75 10.62
N GLY A 83 16.43 -4.65 11.37
CA GLY A 83 16.47 -3.89 12.60
C GLY A 83 15.82 -4.60 13.79
N ILE A 84 15.55 -5.91 13.74
CA ILE A 84 14.98 -6.64 14.87
C ILE A 84 15.93 -6.60 16.08
N ASN A 85 15.39 -6.24 17.23
CA ASN A 85 16.06 -6.27 18.53
C ASN A 85 15.23 -7.12 19.49
N PHE A 86 15.77 -8.25 19.91
CA PHE A 86 15.05 -9.24 20.74
C PHE A 86 14.71 -8.73 22.15
N ASN A 87 15.32 -7.63 22.60
CA ASN A 87 15.02 -7.06 23.91
C ASN A 87 13.78 -6.14 23.92
N ILE A 88 13.37 -5.61 22.75
CA ILE A 88 12.27 -4.64 22.67
C ILE A 88 11.16 -5.09 21.72
N HIS A 89 11.49 -5.79 20.62
CA HIS A 89 10.51 -6.12 19.61
C HIS A 89 9.74 -7.39 19.92
N GLY A 90 8.44 -7.28 20.00
CA GLY A 90 7.49 -8.37 20.13
C GLY A 90 6.51 -8.46 18.96
N ARG A 91 5.47 -9.29 19.12
CA ARG A 91 4.44 -9.50 18.07
C ARG A 91 3.81 -8.20 17.59
N ASN A 92 3.49 -7.27 18.49
CA ASN A 92 2.84 -6.01 18.16
C ASN A 92 3.73 -5.18 17.21
N HIS A 93 5.04 -5.17 17.44
CA HIS A 93 6.01 -4.50 16.57
C HIS A 93 6.06 -5.15 15.18
N ILE A 94 6.02 -6.49 15.10
CA ILE A 94 5.97 -7.20 13.82
C ILE A 94 4.70 -6.84 13.04
N VAL A 95 3.55 -6.81 13.73
CA VAL A 95 2.27 -6.43 13.10
C VAL A 95 2.34 -4.99 12.59
N ARG A 96 2.83 -4.04 13.41
CA ARG A 96 2.99 -2.65 13.02
C ARG A 96 3.96 -2.48 11.85
N ALA A 97 5.14 -3.06 11.94
CA ALA A 97 6.18 -2.98 10.91
C ALA A 97 5.71 -3.59 9.57
N ALA A 98 4.91 -4.66 9.61
CA ALA A 98 4.34 -5.25 8.40
C ALA A 98 3.33 -4.31 7.73
N GLN A 99 2.43 -3.70 8.49
CA GLN A 99 1.47 -2.73 7.96
C GLN A 99 2.16 -1.47 7.43
N GLU A 100 3.15 -0.94 8.15
CA GLU A 100 3.95 0.19 7.68
C GLU A 100 4.75 -0.16 6.42
N GLY A 101 5.38 -1.33 6.37
CA GLY A 101 6.12 -1.80 5.19
C GLY A 101 5.24 -1.90 3.94
N ILE A 102 3.98 -2.33 4.08
CA ILE A 102 3.00 -2.29 3.00
C ILE A 102 2.74 -0.85 2.56
N VAL A 103 2.49 0.07 3.50
CA VAL A 103 2.26 1.49 3.17
C VAL A 103 3.48 2.13 2.54
N PHE A 104 4.69 1.83 3.04
CA PHE A 104 5.94 2.33 2.45
C PHE A 104 6.15 1.83 1.03
N SER A 105 5.72 0.62 0.70
CA SER A 105 5.76 0.14 -0.68
C SER A 105 4.81 0.92 -1.61
N PHE A 106 3.63 1.34 -1.13
CA PHE A 106 2.76 2.27 -1.87
C PHE A 106 3.43 3.63 -2.05
N ARG A 107 4.04 4.19 -1.00
CA ARG A 107 4.77 5.45 -1.10
C ARG A 107 5.91 5.37 -2.11
N TYR A 108 6.68 4.28 -2.09
CA TYR A 108 7.74 4.04 -3.07
C TYR A 108 7.21 4.07 -4.50
N GLY A 109 6.08 3.41 -4.76
CA GLY A 109 5.42 3.47 -6.06
C GLY A 109 4.90 4.86 -6.44
N ILE A 110 4.36 5.60 -5.47
CA ILE A 110 3.94 7.00 -5.67
C ILE A 110 5.14 7.89 -5.97
N ASP A 111 6.27 7.70 -5.31
CA ASP A 111 7.48 8.48 -5.57
C ASP A 111 8.03 8.22 -6.99
N VAL A 112 7.91 6.98 -7.48
CA VAL A 112 8.20 6.65 -8.88
C VAL A 112 7.27 7.40 -9.82
N MET A 113 5.96 7.45 -9.55
CA MET A 113 4.99 8.20 -10.35
C MET A 113 5.28 9.71 -10.31
N LYS A 114 5.65 10.26 -9.15
CA LYS A 114 6.07 11.66 -9.02
C LYS A 114 7.31 11.96 -9.88
N GLY A 115 8.27 11.03 -9.94
CA GLY A 115 9.43 11.13 -10.84
C GLY A 115 9.08 11.16 -12.32
N MET A 116 7.91 10.68 -12.71
CA MET A 116 7.35 10.79 -14.07
C MET A 116 6.50 12.07 -14.29
N GLY A 117 6.49 12.99 -13.33
CA GLY A 117 5.73 14.23 -13.41
C GLY A 117 4.25 14.10 -13.00
N MET A 118 3.87 13.00 -12.35
CA MET A 118 2.52 12.83 -11.82
C MET A 118 2.44 13.35 -10.39
N ASP A 119 1.40 14.11 -10.09
CA ASP A 119 1.12 14.58 -8.74
C ASP A 119 -0.01 13.78 -8.11
N VAL A 120 0.24 13.20 -6.92
CA VAL A 120 -0.70 12.37 -6.19
C VAL A 120 -1.05 13.05 -4.87
N ASN A 121 -1.99 13.99 -4.93
CA ASN A 121 -2.49 14.74 -3.76
C ASN A 121 -3.75 14.12 -3.16
N LYS A 122 -4.42 13.24 -3.91
CA LYS A 122 -5.67 12.62 -3.52
C LYS A 122 -5.72 11.16 -3.92
N ILE A 123 -6.21 10.34 -3.00
CA ILE A 123 -6.45 8.91 -3.19
C ILE A 123 -7.95 8.64 -3.04
N HIS A 124 -8.59 8.10 -4.07
CA HIS A 124 -9.95 7.59 -3.99
C HIS A 124 -9.91 6.09 -3.68
N ALA A 125 -10.52 5.68 -2.59
CA ALA A 125 -10.50 4.29 -2.14
C ALA A 125 -11.91 3.78 -1.86
N GLY A 126 -12.15 2.50 -2.18
CA GLY A 126 -13.34 1.78 -1.72
C GLY A 126 -13.17 1.31 -0.27
N GLN A 127 -14.27 1.20 0.46
CA GLN A 127 -14.30 0.64 1.81
C GLN A 127 -14.20 -0.89 1.76
N ALA A 128 -13.03 -1.38 1.38
CA ALA A 128 -12.75 -2.81 1.22
C ALA A 128 -11.30 -3.13 1.61
N ASN A 129 -11.00 -4.41 1.86
CA ASN A 129 -9.67 -4.91 2.16
C ASN A 129 -8.97 -4.12 3.29
N MET A 130 -7.72 -3.71 3.10
CA MET A 130 -6.96 -2.96 4.11
C MET A 130 -7.54 -1.58 4.41
N PHE A 131 -8.31 -0.98 3.50
CA PHE A 131 -9.02 0.29 3.74
C PHE A 131 -10.15 0.17 4.79
N LEU A 132 -10.50 -1.02 5.25
CA LEU A 132 -11.35 -1.21 6.42
C LEU A 132 -10.64 -0.80 7.72
N SER A 133 -9.31 -0.87 7.78
CA SER A 133 -8.51 -0.48 8.95
C SER A 133 -8.35 1.05 9.03
N PRO A 134 -8.79 1.71 10.12
CA PRO A 134 -8.46 3.12 10.37
C PRO A 134 -6.96 3.35 10.40
N LEU A 135 -6.21 2.51 11.11
CA LEU A 135 -4.76 2.62 11.22
C LEU A 135 -4.08 2.61 9.85
N PHE A 136 -4.49 1.71 8.94
CA PHE A 136 -3.93 1.66 7.59
C PHE A 136 -4.18 2.95 6.81
N ARG A 137 -5.42 3.47 6.87
CA ARG A 137 -5.79 4.72 6.18
C ARG A 137 -5.00 5.92 6.71
N ASP A 138 -4.93 6.05 8.04
CA ASP A 138 -4.24 7.15 8.69
C ASP A 138 -2.71 7.09 8.42
N THR A 139 -2.13 5.88 8.46
CA THR A 139 -0.73 5.65 8.08
C THR A 139 -0.49 6.00 6.61
N LEU A 140 -1.36 5.57 5.69
CA LEU A 140 -1.22 5.86 4.26
C LEU A 140 -1.32 7.35 3.98
N ALA A 141 -2.29 8.06 4.58
CA ALA A 141 -2.42 9.51 4.45
C ALA A 141 -1.17 10.21 5.01
N GLY A 142 -0.72 9.86 6.22
CA GLY A 142 0.46 10.45 6.86
C GLY A 142 1.75 10.24 6.07
N VAL A 143 1.97 9.03 5.55
CA VAL A 143 3.18 8.68 4.78
C VAL A 143 3.21 9.34 3.41
N THR A 144 2.07 9.41 2.71
CA THR A 144 2.01 9.93 1.34
C THR A 144 1.79 11.44 1.27
N GLY A 145 1.24 12.02 2.34
CA GLY A 145 0.75 13.39 2.36
C GLY A 145 -0.53 13.61 1.54
N ALA A 146 -1.14 12.54 1.03
CA ALA A 146 -2.34 12.61 0.22
C ALA A 146 -3.62 12.50 1.07
N VAL A 147 -4.63 13.26 0.69
CA VAL A 147 -5.98 13.12 1.24
C VAL A 147 -6.63 11.84 0.70
N ILE A 148 -7.20 11.02 1.57
CA ILE A 148 -7.92 9.81 1.18
C ILE A 148 -9.42 10.06 1.27
N GLU A 149 -10.11 9.92 0.14
CA GLU A 149 -11.58 9.91 0.09
C GLU A 149 -12.06 8.46 0.03
N LEU A 150 -12.78 8.03 1.06
CA LEU A 150 -13.32 6.69 1.19
C LEU A 150 -14.76 6.65 0.69
N TYR A 151 -15.05 5.70 -0.18
CA TYR A 151 -16.37 5.55 -0.81
C TYR A 151 -17.00 4.21 -0.48
N GLU A 152 -18.35 4.18 -0.45
CA GLU A 152 -19.15 2.95 -0.31
C GLU A 152 -19.12 2.15 -1.62
N THR A 153 -17.99 1.51 -1.89
CA THR A 153 -17.79 0.72 -3.10
C THR A 153 -16.62 -0.26 -2.93
N ASP A 154 -16.52 -1.17 -3.87
CA ASP A 154 -15.36 -2.04 -4.07
C ASP A 154 -15.02 -2.17 -5.56
N GLY A 155 -14.00 -2.96 -5.87
CA GLY A 155 -13.57 -3.16 -7.26
C GLY A 155 -14.63 -3.86 -8.13
N SER A 156 -15.47 -4.73 -7.54
CA SER A 156 -16.51 -5.46 -8.28
C SER A 156 -17.64 -4.54 -8.73
N VAL A 157 -18.07 -3.63 -7.85
CA VAL A 157 -19.07 -2.60 -8.17
C VAL A 157 -18.55 -1.66 -9.26
N GLY A 158 -17.27 -1.24 -9.14
CA GLY A 158 -16.65 -0.40 -10.17
C GLY A 158 -16.59 -1.07 -11.53
N ALA A 159 -16.20 -2.35 -11.57
CA ALA A 159 -16.16 -3.13 -12.82
C ALA A 159 -17.56 -3.31 -13.43
N ALA A 160 -18.57 -3.62 -12.61
CA ALA A 160 -19.97 -3.76 -13.05
C ALA A 160 -20.50 -2.46 -13.66
N LYS A 161 -20.23 -1.30 -13.02
CA LYS A 161 -20.61 0.02 -13.55
C LYS A 161 -19.89 0.33 -14.87
N GLY A 162 -18.59 0.00 -14.95
CA GLY A 162 -17.83 0.13 -16.22
C GLY A 162 -18.40 -0.71 -17.34
N ALA A 163 -18.77 -1.96 -17.08
CA ALA A 163 -19.45 -2.83 -18.04
C ALA A 163 -20.82 -2.27 -18.45
N GLY A 164 -21.58 -1.73 -17.50
CA GLY A 164 -22.87 -1.08 -17.74
C GLY A 164 -22.78 0.14 -18.67
N ILE A 165 -21.70 0.93 -18.58
CA ILE A 165 -21.42 2.02 -19.52
C ILE A 165 -21.15 1.44 -20.92
N GLY A 166 -20.30 0.41 -21.02
CA GLY A 166 -19.97 -0.25 -22.30
C GLY A 166 -21.18 -0.89 -22.96
N ALA A 167 -22.13 -1.39 -22.18
CA ALA A 167 -23.39 -1.99 -22.65
C ALA A 167 -24.49 -0.95 -22.94
N GLY A 168 -24.26 0.35 -22.71
CA GLY A 168 -25.26 1.40 -22.90
C GLY A 168 -26.35 1.46 -21.83
N ILE A 169 -26.20 0.76 -20.69
CA ILE A 169 -27.10 0.84 -19.54
C ILE A 169 -27.01 2.21 -18.88
N TYR A 170 -25.79 2.74 -18.78
CA TYR A 170 -25.51 4.11 -18.34
C TYR A 170 -24.99 4.93 -19.52
N LYS A 171 -25.47 6.15 -19.62
CA LYS A 171 -25.09 7.09 -20.68
C LYS A 171 -23.60 7.45 -20.63
N ASP A 172 -23.09 7.66 -19.41
CA ASP A 172 -21.72 8.10 -19.17
C ASP A 172 -21.25 7.76 -17.73
N ASN A 173 -20.00 8.09 -17.44
CA ASN A 173 -19.42 7.90 -16.11
C ASN A 173 -20.17 8.67 -15.03
N ARG A 174 -20.68 9.88 -15.32
CA ARG A 174 -21.38 10.71 -14.34
C ARG A 174 -22.66 10.02 -13.87
N GLU A 175 -23.43 9.47 -14.80
CA GLU A 175 -24.65 8.73 -14.48
C GLU A 175 -24.34 7.45 -13.71
N ALA A 176 -23.37 6.64 -14.18
CA ALA A 176 -23.01 5.38 -13.54
C ALA A 176 -22.53 5.54 -12.09
N PHE A 177 -21.84 6.63 -11.79
CA PHE A 177 -21.28 6.90 -10.45
C PHE A 177 -22.04 7.98 -9.67
N SER A 178 -23.21 8.41 -10.14
CA SER A 178 -24.02 9.44 -9.47
C SER A 178 -24.47 9.08 -8.05
N SER A 179 -24.67 7.78 -7.80
CA SER A 179 -25.07 7.23 -6.50
C SER A 179 -23.88 6.84 -5.61
N LEU A 180 -22.64 7.14 -5.99
CA LEU A 180 -21.45 6.79 -5.20
C LEU A 180 -21.36 7.68 -3.98
N GLU A 181 -21.56 7.10 -2.79
CA GLU A 181 -21.50 7.81 -1.54
C GLU A 181 -20.08 7.90 -1.00
N ARG A 182 -19.64 9.13 -0.66
CA ARG A 182 -18.38 9.37 0.04
C ARG A 182 -18.61 9.24 1.55
N LEU A 183 -18.05 8.19 2.14
CA LEU A 183 -18.25 7.86 3.56
C LEU A 183 -17.38 8.70 4.48
N LYS A 184 -16.11 8.94 4.09
CA LYS A 184 -15.15 9.63 4.94
C LYS A 184 -14.06 10.30 4.11
N VAL A 185 -13.52 11.39 4.65
CA VAL A 185 -12.28 12.03 4.20
C VAL A 185 -11.25 11.84 5.32
N ILE A 186 -10.07 11.36 4.97
CA ILE A 186 -8.94 11.17 5.88
C ILE A 186 -7.84 12.14 5.43
N GLU A 187 -7.57 13.10 6.29
CA GLU A 187 -6.49 14.08 6.10
C GLU A 187 -5.19 13.53 6.71
N PRO A 188 -4.03 13.85 6.13
CA PRO A 188 -2.75 13.49 6.72
C PRO A 188 -2.52 14.22 8.05
N ASP A 189 -2.12 13.48 9.09
CA ASP A 189 -1.66 14.07 10.33
C ASP A 189 -0.26 14.65 10.15
N THR A 190 -0.19 15.97 10.06
CA THR A 190 1.08 16.69 9.85
C THR A 190 2.05 16.58 11.03
N ALA A 191 1.55 16.33 12.25
CA ALA A 191 2.40 16.17 13.42
C ALA A 191 3.19 14.85 13.37
N LEU A 192 2.65 13.81 12.74
CA LEU A 192 3.30 12.51 12.60
C LEU A 192 4.17 12.40 11.33
N GLN A 193 4.09 13.33 10.40
CA GLN A 193 4.84 13.29 9.14
C GLN A 193 6.36 13.13 9.33
N PRO A 194 7.04 13.84 10.26
CA PRO A 194 8.48 13.66 10.45
C PRO A 194 8.84 12.23 10.90
N ALA A 195 8.03 11.62 11.77
CA ALA A 195 8.25 10.24 12.22
C ALA A 195 8.02 9.22 11.09
N TYR A 196 7.00 9.43 10.27
CA TYR A 196 6.76 8.61 9.08
C TYR A 196 7.87 8.76 8.04
N GLU A 197 8.37 9.96 7.80
CA GLU A 197 9.46 10.18 6.85
C GLU A 197 10.76 9.49 7.32
N GLU A 198 11.11 9.62 8.60
CA GLU A 198 12.26 8.91 9.17
C GLU A 198 12.13 7.39 9.04
N ALA A 199 10.96 6.84 9.34
CA ALA A 199 10.69 5.40 9.21
C ALA A 199 10.75 4.95 7.75
N TYR A 200 10.22 5.75 6.81
CA TYR A 200 10.28 5.49 5.37
C TYR A 200 11.71 5.48 4.84
N GLN A 201 12.54 6.44 5.27
CA GLN A 201 13.95 6.49 4.86
C GLN A 201 14.74 5.27 5.38
N ARG A 202 14.49 4.80 6.61
CA ARG A 202 15.06 3.53 7.11
C ARG A 202 14.64 2.34 6.25
N TRP A 203 13.36 2.29 5.90
CA TRP A 203 12.82 1.24 5.04
C TRP A 203 13.43 1.26 3.63
N LEU A 204 13.59 2.43 3.00
CA LEU A 204 14.27 2.59 1.70
C LEU A 204 15.72 2.11 1.74
N ASN A 205 16.45 2.43 2.80
CA ASN A 205 17.83 1.94 2.98
C ASN A 205 17.86 0.41 3.05
N ALA A 206 16.89 -0.22 3.74
CA ALA A 206 16.79 -1.66 3.82
C ALA A 206 16.43 -2.29 2.46
N VAL A 207 15.53 -1.67 1.67
CA VAL A 207 15.22 -2.08 0.28
C VAL A 207 16.46 -2.03 -0.59
N SER A 208 17.21 -0.93 -0.54
CA SER A 208 18.44 -0.75 -1.34
C SER A 208 19.48 -1.80 -1.00
N TYR A 209 19.69 -2.10 0.29
CA TYR A 209 20.60 -3.13 0.74
C TYR A 209 20.21 -4.54 0.25
N THR A 210 18.94 -4.88 0.33
CA THR A 210 18.40 -6.16 -0.14
C THR A 210 18.57 -6.29 -1.66
N HIS A 211 18.37 -5.20 -2.38
CA HIS A 211 18.49 -5.15 -3.85
C HIS A 211 19.93 -5.31 -4.34
N LEU A 212 20.90 -4.70 -3.65
CA LEU A 212 22.32 -4.81 -3.99
C LEU A 212 22.85 -6.24 -3.77
N ARG A 213 22.45 -6.92 -2.69
CA ARG A 213 22.85 -8.31 -2.43
C ARG A 213 22.29 -9.29 -3.45
N ALA A 214 21.11 -9.07 -4.00
CA ALA A 214 20.58 -9.91 -5.07
C ALA A 214 21.44 -9.84 -6.34
N HIS A 215 22.11 -8.71 -6.59
CA HIS A 215 23.05 -8.56 -7.72
C HIS A 215 24.40 -9.24 -7.49
N GLU A 216 24.89 -9.28 -6.26
CA GLU A 216 26.19 -9.93 -5.97
C GLU A 216 26.13 -11.45 -6.09
N THR A 217 24.99 -12.07 -5.80
CA THR A 217 24.79 -13.52 -5.94
C THR A 217 24.65 -13.97 -7.40
N GLU A 218 24.23 -13.11 -8.31
CA GLU A 218 24.17 -13.42 -9.75
C GLU A 218 25.57 -13.38 -10.43
N LEU A 219 26.55 -12.70 -9.81
CA LEU A 219 27.93 -12.60 -10.34
C LEU A 219 28.86 -13.74 -9.92
N HIS A 220 28.41 -14.65 -9.06
CA HIS A 220 29.19 -15.77 -8.52
C HIS A 220 28.70 -17.16 -8.95
N LEU A 221 27.84 -17.25 -9.94
CA LEU A 221 27.39 -18.46 -10.63
C LEU A 221 27.89 -18.44 -12.09
#